data_cfbd25ab3e2c32dc218b40bc6b9ed870
#
_entry.id   cfbd25ab3e2c32dc218b40bc6b9ed870
#
_cell.length_a   1.000
_cell.length_b   1.000
_cell.length_c   1.000
_cell.angle_alpha   90.00
_cell.angle_beta   90.00
_cell.angle_gamma   90.00
#
_symmetry.space_group_name_H-M   'P 1'
#
loop_
_entity.id
_entity.type
_entity.pdbx_description
1 polymer ?
#
loop_
_entity_poly.entity_id
_entity_poly.type
_entity_poly.pdbx_seq_one_letter_code
_entity_poly.pdbx_strand_id
1 'polypeptide(L)'
;MLNLYRRRTTFQQVELGYEEADVRQEAARCLRCDICRRCGKCVDICRDKMGINALKLGYLDFDESGPTDFRVTAESCITCGACAANCENDALKIDEKNGQRRLLLCGTILNSQTIQYCESCGAQLGSVEYTRFI
;
A
#
# COMPACT_ATOMS: atom_id res chain seq x y z
N MET A 1 -17.83 23.87 18.84
CA MET A 1 -16.98 24.56 19.84
C MET A 1 -17.85 25.49 20.69
N LEU A 2 -17.76 25.46 22.02
CA LEU A 2 -18.50 26.37 22.91
C LEU A 2 -18.06 27.83 22.71
N ASN A 3 -19.00 28.77 22.78
CA ASN A 3 -18.68 30.21 22.71
C ASN A 3 -17.89 30.68 23.92
N LEU A 4 -17.22 31.83 23.80
CA LEU A 4 -16.28 32.34 24.79
C LEU A 4 -16.92 32.59 26.17
N TYR A 5 -18.16 33.04 26.20
CA TYR A 5 -18.91 33.29 27.44
C TYR A 5 -19.20 31.99 28.20
N ARG A 6 -19.66 30.96 27.51
CA ARG A 6 -19.92 29.65 28.11
C ARG A 6 -18.66 28.97 28.61
N ARG A 7 -17.52 29.13 27.92
CA ARG A 7 -16.23 28.58 28.37
C ARG A 7 -15.78 29.12 29.73
N ARG A 8 -16.16 30.36 30.07
CA ARG A 8 -15.76 31.00 31.34
C ARG A 8 -16.72 30.65 32.48
N THR A 9 -17.93 30.20 32.20
CA THR A 9 -19.00 30.01 33.17
C THR A 9 -19.37 28.56 33.40
N THR A 10 -18.84 27.61 32.64
CA THR A 10 -19.15 26.18 32.78
C THR A 10 -17.92 25.32 32.69
N PHE A 11 -17.95 24.14 33.34
CA PHE A 11 -16.95 23.08 33.18
C PHE A 11 -17.33 22.08 32.08
N GLN A 12 -18.20 22.45 31.18
CA GLN A 12 -18.54 21.61 30.03
C GLN A 12 -17.37 21.47 29.09
N GLN A 13 -17.30 20.31 28.41
CA GLN A 13 -16.26 20.05 27.40
C GLN A 13 -16.26 21.13 26.33
N VAL A 14 -15.12 21.78 26.14
CA VAL A 14 -14.96 22.92 25.22
C VAL A 14 -15.00 22.49 23.77
N GLU A 15 -14.40 21.36 23.47
CA GLU A 15 -14.44 20.72 22.16
C GLU A 15 -15.47 19.59 22.23
N LEU A 16 -16.63 19.87 21.67
CA LEU A 16 -17.65 18.86 21.46
C LEU A 16 -17.23 18.01 20.28
N GLY A 17 -17.42 16.71 20.33
CA GLY A 17 -17.19 15.82 19.19
C GLY A 17 -18.01 16.25 17.95
N TYR A 18 -17.84 15.56 16.87
CA TYR A 18 -18.64 15.75 15.68
C TYR A 18 -20.01 15.06 15.83
N GLU A 19 -21.04 15.69 15.32
CA GLU A 19 -22.31 15.02 15.07
C GLU A 19 -22.16 14.05 13.88
N GLU A 20 -23.01 13.02 13.81
CA GLU A 20 -22.91 12.01 12.74
C GLU A 20 -22.97 12.63 11.33
N ALA A 21 -23.81 13.64 11.14
CA ALA A 21 -23.93 14.36 9.87
C ALA A 21 -22.62 15.05 9.48
N ASP A 22 -21.95 15.70 10.44
CA ASP A 22 -20.66 16.37 10.22
C ASP A 22 -19.57 15.37 9.88
N VAL A 23 -19.52 14.23 10.58
CA VAL A 23 -18.56 13.15 10.27
C VAL A 23 -18.75 12.61 8.86
N ARG A 24 -19.99 12.40 8.44
CA ARG A 24 -20.30 11.93 7.07
C ARG A 24 -19.89 12.94 6.01
N GLN A 25 -20.09 14.23 6.27
CA GLN A 25 -19.69 15.29 5.36
C GLN A 25 -18.18 15.39 5.23
N GLU A 26 -17.44 15.34 6.34
CA GLU A 26 -15.97 15.33 6.34
C GLU A 26 -15.43 14.07 5.68
N ALA A 27 -16.01 12.90 5.94
CA ALA A 27 -15.61 11.66 5.30
C ALA A 27 -15.83 11.67 3.78
N ALA A 28 -16.90 12.31 3.30
CA ALA A 28 -17.19 12.38 1.86
C ALA A 28 -16.15 13.20 1.06
N ARG A 29 -15.47 14.14 1.72
CA ARG A 29 -14.38 14.94 1.10
C ARG A 29 -12.98 14.47 1.51
N CYS A 30 -12.88 13.34 2.21
CA CYS A 30 -11.62 12.76 2.61
C CYS A 30 -10.83 12.30 1.39
N LEU A 31 -9.59 12.78 1.27
CA LEU A 31 -8.66 12.40 0.19
C LEU A 31 -8.04 11.01 0.38
N ARG A 32 -8.36 10.32 1.47
CA ARG A 32 -7.82 8.99 1.80
C ARG A 32 -6.29 8.91 1.72
N CYS A 33 -5.62 9.93 2.21
CA CYS A 33 -4.16 9.99 2.27
C CYS A 33 -3.53 8.95 3.21
N ASP A 34 -4.35 8.26 3.98
CA ASP A 34 -4.00 7.13 4.84
C ASP A 34 -3.65 5.86 4.06
N ILE A 35 -4.05 5.75 2.80
CA ILE A 35 -3.88 4.53 1.99
C ILE A 35 -2.47 4.46 1.41
N CYS A 36 -2.21 5.17 0.33
CA CYS A 36 -0.89 5.25 -0.29
C CYS A 36 -0.43 6.71 -0.35
N ARG A 37 0.63 7.03 0.38
CA ARG A 37 1.19 8.40 0.44
C ARG A 37 2.08 8.74 -0.75
N ARG A 38 2.29 7.81 -1.68
CA ARG A 38 3.17 7.97 -2.85
C ARG A 38 4.58 8.43 -2.49
N CYS A 39 5.11 7.95 -1.37
CA CYS A 39 6.43 8.31 -0.87
C CYS A 39 7.60 7.76 -1.72
N GLY A 40 7.36 6.83 -2.65
CA GLY A 40 8.40 6.25 -3.50
C GLY A 40 9.23 5.14 -2.86
N LYS A 41 9.19 4.95 -1.55
CA LYS A 41 10.05 3.99 -0.83
C LYS A 41 9.99 2.56 -1.38
N CYS A 42 8.81 2.11 -1.80
CA CYS A 42 8.66 0.78 -2.41
C CYS A 42 9.37 0.66 -3.77
N VAL A 43 9.40 1.75 -4.55
CA VAL A 43 10.11 1.82 -5.84
C VAL A 43 11.63 1.76 -5.59
N ASP A 44 12.14 2.56 -4.65
CA ASP A 44 13.56 2.58 -4.30
C ASP A 44 14.03 1.22 -3.77
N ILE A 45 13.24 0.57 -2.92
CA ILE A 45 13.55 -0.76 -2.42
C ILE A 45 13.58 -1.79 -3.56
N CYS A 46 12.60 -1.76 -4.46
CA CYS A 46 12.54 -2.67 -5.60
C CYS A 46 13.74 -2.48 -6.53
N ARG A 47 14.12 -1.23 -6.80
CA ARG A 47 15.22 -0.87 -7.68
C ARG A 47 16.59 -1.08 -7.00
N ASP A 48 16.80 -0.42 -5.85
CA ASP A 48 18.14 -0.25 -5.27
C ASP A 48 18.54 -1.40 -4.34
N LYS A 49 17.59 -2.02 -3.65
CA LYS A 49 17.87 -3.13 -2.73
C LYS A 49 17.70 -4.49 -3.37
N MET A 50 16.67 -4.63 -4.21
CA MET A 50 16.39 -5.91 -4.86
C MET A 50 16.97 -6.00 -6.27
N GLY A 51 17.32 -4.88 -6.92
CA GLY A 51 17.84 -4.85 -8.29
C GLY A 51 16.81 -5.21 -9.37
N ILE A 52 15.51 -5.29 -9.01
CA ILE A 52 14.45 -5.80 -9.89
C ILE A 52 13.82 -4.70 -10.73
N ASN A 53 13.66 -3.50 -10.16
CA ASN A 53 13.07 -2.32 -10.83
C ASN A 53 11.70 -2.58 -11.49
N ALA A 54 10.85 -3.38 -10.84
CA ALA A 54 9.52 -3.71 -11.37
C ALA A 54 8.44 -2.67 -11.04
N LEU A 55 8.64 -1.89 -9.97
CA LEU A 55 7.67 -0.90 -9.50
C LEU A 55 8.02 0.48 -10.04
N LYS A 56 7.00 1.18 -10.56
CA LYS A 56 7.12 2.58 -10.98
C LYS A 56 5.94 3.40 -10.44
N LEU A 57 6.23 4.62 -10.03
CA LEU A 57 5.23 5.63 -9.71
C LEU A 57 5.19 6.62 -10.87
N GLY A 58 4.05 6.76 -11.53
CA GLY A 58 3.87 7.65 -12.65
C GLY A 58 4.18 9.12 -12.38
N TYR A 59 4.24 9.49 -11.12
CA TYR A 59 4.60 10.83 -10.68
C TYR A 59 6.08 11.19 -10.91
N LEU A 60 6.95 10.19 -11.05
CA LEU A 60 8.40 10.39 -11.12
C LEU A 60 8.97 10.12 -12.52
N ASP A 61 8.20 9.48 -13.38
CA ASP A 61 8.56 9.23 -14.78
C ASP A 61 7.72 10.13 -15.68
N PHE A 62 8.28 11.26 -16.09
CA PHE A 62 7.59 12.28 -16.88
C PHE A 62 7.24 11.84 -18.31
N ASP A 63 7.74 10.71 -18.79
CA ASP A 63 7.70 10.44 -20.22
C ASP A 63 6.48 9.65 -20.73
N GLU A 64 5.76 8.85 -19.91
CA GLU A 64 4.68 8.01 -20.47
C GLU A 64 3.49 7.72 -19.55
N SER A 65 3.50 8.10 -18.27
CA SER A 65 2.44 7.73 -17.34
C SER A 65 1.66 8.93 -16.83
N GLY A 66 0.36 8.79 -16.74
CA GLY A 66 -0.48 9.79 -16.07
C GLY A 66 -0.03 10.01 -14.62
N PRO A 67 -0.24 11.21 -14.06
CA PRO A 67 0.27 11.60 -12.74
C PRO A 67 -0.23 10.76 -11.57
N THR A 68 -1.12 9.82 -11.82
CA THR A 68 -1.76 8.96 -10.81
C THR A 68 -1.38 7.48 -10.94
N ASP A 69 -0.62 7.09 -11.95
CA ASP A 69 -0.37 5.68 -12.22
C ASP A 69 0.70 5.09 -11.28
N PHE A 70 0.31 4.01 -10.63
CA PHE A 70 1.22 3.09 -9.97
C PHE A 70 1.33 1.85 -10.85
N ARG A 71 2.51 1.62 -11.42
CA ARG A 71 2.71 0.53 -12.39
C ARG A 71 3.61 -0.56 -11.81
N VAL A 72 3.30 -1.78 -12.19
CA VAL A 72 4.12 -2.96 -11.96
C VAL A 72 4.39 -3.61 -13.29
N THR A 73 5.67 -3.78 -13.63
CA THR A 73 6.08 -4.63 -14.74
C THR A 73 5.94 -6.08 -14.29
N ALA A 74 4.88 -6.75 -14.74
CA ALA A 74 4.50 -8.09 -14.28
C ALA A 74 5.61 -9.11 -14.54
N GLU A 75 6.28 -9.01 -15.68
CA GLU A 75 7.38 -9.89 -16.08
C GLU A 75 8.62 -9.71 -15.20
N SER A 76 8.85 -8.51 -14.69
CA SER A 76 9.98 -8.22 -13.81
C SER A 76 9.67 -8.45 -12.33
N CYS A 77 8.40 -8.35 -11.93
CA CYS A 77 8.00 -8.48 -10.54
C CYS A 77 7.96 -9.95 -10.10
N ILE A 78 8.89 -10.34 -9.26
CA ILE A 78 9.00 -11.70 -8.70
C ILE A 78 8.16 -11.92 -7.44
N THR A 79 7.28 -11.01 -7.07
CA THR A 79 6.44 -11.04 -5.86
C THR A 79 7.21 -11.36 -4.56
N CYS A 80 8.46 -10.89 -4.43
CA CYS A 80 9.32 -11.13 -3.26
C CYS A 80 8.74 -10.56 -1.95
N GLY A 81 7.94 -9.48 -2.03
CA GLY A 81 7.32 -8.84 -0.89
C GLY A 81 8.16 -7.76 -0.20
N ALA A 82 9.39 -7.49 -0.66
CA ALA A 82 10.25 -6.46 -0.05
C ALA A 82 9.60 -5.08 0.00
N CYS A 83 8.89 -4.70 -1.07
CA CYS A 83 8.13 -3.45 -1.13
C CYS A 83 6.98 -3.40 -0.11
N ALA A 84 6.28 -4.52 0.10
CA ALA A 84 5.19 -4.62 1.07
C ALA A 84 5.73 -4.55 2.52
N ALA A 85 6.80 -5.30 2.82
CA ALA A 85 7.42 -5.32 4.14
C ALA A 85 7.96 -3.95 4.60
N ASN A 86 8.23 -3.05 3.66
CA ASN A 86 8.74 -1.71 3.94
C ASN A 86 7.70 -0.60 3.70
N CYS A 87 6.45 -0.94 3.48
CA CYS A 87 5.38 0.04 3.33
C CYS A 87 4.90 0.53 4.69
N GLU A 88 5.22 1.77 5.05
CA GLU A 88 4.87 2.35 6.35
C GLU A 88 3.36 2.49 6.58
N ASN A 89 2.58 2.53 5.51
CA ASN A 89 1.13 2.69 5.55
C ASN A 89 0.37 1.39 5.28
N ASP A 90 1.06 0.25 5.17
CA ASP A 90 0.44 -1.03 4.79
C ASP A 90 -0.40 -0.98 3.51
N ALA A 91 -0.12 0.01 2.64
CA ALA A 91 -0.81 0.15 1.37
C ALA A 91 -0.47 -0.97 0.39
N LEU A 92 0.80 -1.45 0.42
CA LEU A 92 1.25 -2.64 -0.30
C LEU A 92 1.21 -3.84 0.63
N LYS A 93 0.64 -4.94 0.17
CA LYS A 93 0.55 -6.19 0.91
C LYS A 93 0.84 -7.39 0.02
N ILE A 94 1.38 -8.42 0.62
CA ILE A 94 1.42 -9.76 0.03
C ILE A 94 0.24 -10.56 0.58
N ASP A 95 -0.47 -11.22 -0.30
CA ASP A 95 -1.53 -12.16 0.02
C ASP A 95 -1.27 -13.48 -0.70
N GLU A 96 -1.54 -14.57 -0.03
CA GLU A 96 -1.36 -15.91 -0.57
C GLU A 96 -2.70 -16.65 -0.54
N LYS A 97 -3.20 -16.94 -1.73
CA LYS A 97 -4.49 -17.59 -1.88
C LYS A 97 -4.52 -18.51 -3.10
N ASN A 98 -5.08 -19.69 -2.93
CA ASN A 98 -5.22 -20.67 -4.01
C ASN A 98 -3.90 -21.02 -4.73
N GLY A 99 -2.81 -21.16 -3.99
CA GLY A 99 -1.49 -21.44 -4.57
C GLY A 99 -0.85 -20.29 -5.33
N GLN A 100 -1.41 -19.09 -5.20
CA GLN A 100 -0.92 -17.86 -5.81
C GLN A 100 -0.42 -16.91 -4.73
N ARG A 101 0.76 -16.33 -4.96
CA ARG A 101 1.32 -15.24 -4.18
C ARG A 101 1.06 -13.93 -4.93
N ARG A 102 0.33 -13.02 -4.30
CA ARG A 102 -0.19 -11.82 -4.94
C ARG A 102 0.35 -10.57 -4.25
N LEU A 103 0.77 -9.61 -5.05
CA LEU A 103 1.09 -8.25 -4.60
C LEU A 103 -0.14 -7.37 -4.79
N LEU A 104 -0.60 -6.76 -3.70
CA LEU A 104 -1.77 -5.88 -3.70
C LEU A 104 -1.36 -4.45 -3.32
N LEU A 105 -2.00 -3.47 -3.95
CA LEU A 105 -1.99 -2.08 -3.54
C LEU A 105 -3.42 -1.66 -3.17
N CYS A 106 -3.64 -1.30 -1.92
CA CYS A 106 -4.95 -0.86 -1.42
C CYS A 106 -6.10 -1.83 -1.78
N GLY A 107 -5.80 -3.14 -1.78
CA GLY A 107 -6.75 -4.20 -2.14
C GLY A 107 -6.81 -4.57 -3.62
N THR A 108 -6.19 -3.79 -4.51
CA THR A 108 -6.10 -4.12 -5.94
C THR A 108 -4.89 -5.01 -6.20
N ILE A 109 -5.08 -6.11 -6.91
CA ILE A 109 -3.99 -7.02 -7.30
C ILE A 109 -3.16 -6.35 -8.40
N LEU A 110 -1.88 -6.13 -8.12
CA LEU A 110 -0.90 -5.58 -9.08
C LEU A 110 -0.18 -6.68 -9.84
N ASN A 111 0.15 -7.77 -9.16
CA ASN A 111 0.78 -8.95 -9.76
C ASN A 111 0.41 -10.20 -8.98
N SER A 112 0.42 -11.34 -9.66
CA SER A 112 0.14 -12.64 -9.09
C SER A 112 1.05 -13.70 -9.71
N GLN A 113 1.66 -14.53 -8.85
CA GLN A 113 2.58 -15.59 -9.29
C GLN A 113 2.33 -16.88 -8.51
N THR A 114 2.60 -18.02 -9.16
CA THR A 114 2.43 -19.33 -8.54
C THR A 114 3.44 -19.53 -7.42
N ILE A 115 2.99 -20.10 -6.31
CA ILE A 115 3.85 -20.46 -5.18
C ILE A 115 4.62 -21.74 -5.52
N GLN A 116 5.92 -21.71 -5.23
CA GLN A 116 6.78 -22.89 -5.31
C GLN A 116 6.85 -23.57 -3.93
N TYR A 117 6.72 -24.88 -3.93
CA TYR A 117 6.86 -25.72 -2.75
C TYR A 117 8.09 -26.62 -2.87
N CYS A 118 8.71 -26.94 -1.75
CA CYS A 118 9.80 -27.88 -1.69
C CYS A 118 9.29 -29.29 -2.01
N GLU A 119 9.93 -29.99 -2.96
CA GLU A 119 9.55 -31.34 -3.38
C GLU A 119 9.77 -32.38 -2.26
N SER A 120 10.76 -32.15 -1.37
CA SER A 120 11.09 -33.08 -0.30
C SER A 120 10.21 -32.97 0.95
N CYS A 121 9.87 -31.75 1.37
CA CYS A 121 9.16 -31.52 2.64
C CYS A 121 7.84 -30.76 2.50
N GLY A 122 7.49 -30.29 1.30
CA GLY A 122 6.27 -29.53 1.04
C GLY A 122 6.29 -28.10 1.60
N ALA A 123 7.41 -27.63 2.15
CA ALA A 123 7.51 -26.26 2.66
C ALA A 123 7.38 -25.24 1.53
N GLN A 124 6.70 -24.15 1.81
CA GLN A 124 6.57 -23.04 0.87
C GLN A 124 7.89 -22.28 0.75
N LEU A 125 8.35 -22.08 -0.48
CA LEU A 125 9.62 -21.42 -0.78
C LEU A 125 9.47 -19.96 -1.25
N GLY A 126 8.31 -19.58 -1.73
CA GLY A 126 8.02 -18.28 -2.31
C GLY A 126 7.34 -18.41 -3.67
N SER A 127 7.41 -17.40 -4.54
CA SER A 127 6.95 -17.54 -5.91
C SER A 127 7.98 -18.27 -6.78
N VAL A 128 7.55 -18.87 -7.87
CA VAL A 128 8.44 -19.55 -8.84
C VAL A 128 9.53 -18.59 -9.33
N GLU A 129 9.19 -17.37 -9.66
CA GLU A 129 10.17 -16.39 -10.13
C GLU A 129 11.12 -15.92 -9.02
N TYR A 130 10.66 -15.86 -7.76
CA TYR A 130 11.54 -15.57 -6.63
C TYR A 130 12.58 -16.68 -6.42
N THR A 131 12.17 -17.95 -6.50
CA THR A 131 13.11 -19.07 -6.34
C THR A 131 14.10 -19.20 -7.49
N ARG A 132 13.81 -18.66 -8.68
CA ARG A 132 14.79 -18.56 -9.79
C ARG A 132 15.76 -17.40 -9.62
N PHE A 133 15.34 -16.38 -8.89
CA PHE A 133 16.13 -15.16 -8.67
C PHE A 133 17.26 -15.37 -7.65
N ILE A 134 17.02 -16.19 -6.60
CA ILE A 134 18.00 -16.49 -5.54
C ILE A 134 18.88 -17.67 -5.92
#